data_923a36ac80d283c86645e8dcee1d5c5f
#
_entry.id   923a36ac80d283c86645e8dcee1d5c5f
#
_cell.length_a   1.000
_cell.length_b   1.000
_cell.length_c   1.000
_cell.angle_alpha   90.00
_cell.angle_beta   90.00
_cell.angle_gamma   90.00
#
_symmetry.space_group_name_H-M   'P 1'
#
loop_
_entity.id
_entity.type
_entity.pdbx_description
1 polymer ?
#
loop_
_entity_poly.entity_id
_entity_poly.type
_entity_poly.pdbx_seq_one_letter_code
_entity_poly.pdbx_strand_id
1 'polypeptide(L)'
;MFYNVENAFWPDDDPEREDDEFTPEGARHWSKTRLRTKLTQLTRVILAAGGGKVPMLVGLAEVEGDSVMNYWTTRTPLRRTGMRYVVTEGPDVRGIQTALLYHPSSFRLLHHDAFTVQMPEGERPPRQILHVAG
;
A
#
# COMPACT_ATOMS: atom_id res chain seq x y z
N MET A 1 -2.49 8.80 -10.94
CA MET A 1 -2.45 9.45 -9.61
C MET A 1 -1.33 8.82 -8.79
N PHE A 2 -0.61 9.59 -7.98
CA PHE A 2 0.29 9.08 -6.93
C PHE A 2 -0.17 9.60 -5.57
N TYR A 3 -0.13 8.74 -4.54
CA TYR A 3 -0.62 9.10 -3.22
C TYR A 3 0.21 8.43 -2.10
N ASN A 4 0.78 9.24 -1.20
CA ASN A 4 1.33 8.73 0.04
C ASN A 4 0.19 8.58 1.04
N VAL A 5 -0.08 7.36 1.50
CA VAL A 5 -1.21 7.05 2.38
C VAL A 5 -0.89 7.22 3.86
N GLU A 6 0.33 7.65 4.20
CA GLU A 6 0.77 7.92 5.57
C GLU A 6 0.55 6.72 6.52
N ASN A 7 1.39 5.70 6.38
CA ASN A 7 1.45 4.56 7.28
C ASN A 7 0.15 3.74 7.36
N ALA A 8 -0.21 3.06 6.28
CA ALA A 8 -1.27 2.06 6.30
C ALA A 8 -0.71 0.71 6.77
N PHE A 9 -0.70 0.48 8.07
CA PHE A 9 -0.21 -0.74 8.71
C PHE A 9 -1.31 -1.78 8.92
N TRP A 10 -0.90 -3.05 8.84
CA TRP A 10 -1.70 -4.16 9.33
C TRP A 10 -1.65 -4.16 10.87
N PRO A 11 -2.75 -4.38 11.58
CA PRO A 11 -2.81 -4.19 13.04
C PRO A 11 -2.28 -5.36 13.88
N ASP A 12 -1.62 -6.32 13.29
CA ASP A 12 -0.95 -7.41 14.00
C ASP A 12 0.56 -7.10 14.05
N ASP A 13 1.17 -7.31 15.23
CA ASP A 13 2.58 -7.08 15.46
C ASP A 13 3.46 -8.03 14.63
N ASP A 14 4.47 -7.49 13.96
CA ASP A 14 5.51 -8.26 13.28
C ASP A 14 6.82 -8.15 14.07
N PRO A 15 7.24 -9.20 14.81
CA PRO A 15 8.44 -9.15 15.65
C PRO A 15 9.75 -8.84 14.91
N GLU A 16 9.74 -8.94 13.57
CA GLU A 16 10.91 -8.62 12.73
C GLU A 16 10.91 -7.16 12.23
N ARG A 17 9.90 -6.35 12.62
CA ARG A 17 9.71 -4.98 12.14
C ARG A 17 9.52 -3.98 13.27
N GLU A 18 9.77 -2.71 12.97
CA GLU A 18 9.56 -1.60 13.91
C GLU A 18 8.14 -1.01 13.73
N ASP A 19 7.11 -1.81 13.97
CA ASP A 19 5.70 -1.45 13.77
C ASP A 19 4.85 -1.50 15.06
N ASP A 20 5.47 -1.75 16.21
CA ASP A 20 4.81 -1.94 17.53
C ASP A 20 3.77 -0.87 17.88
N GLU A 21 3.98 0.39 17.46
CA GLU A 21 3.04 1.48 17.74
C GLU A 21 1.71 1.36 16.96
N PHE A 22 1.69 0.56 15.88
CA PHE A 22 0.53 0.34 15.02
C PHE A 22 -0.19 -0.98 15.32
N THR A 23 -0.21 -1.36 16.57
CA THR A 23 -0.96 -2.51 17.09
C THR A 23 -2.10 -2.05 17.99
N PRO A 24 -3.09 -2.89 18.34
CA PRO A 24 -4.17 -2.53 19.26
C PRO A 24 -3.67 -2.09 20.64
N GLU A 25 -2.58 -2.70 21.14
CA GLU A 25 -1.94 -2.41 22.41
C GLU A 25 -0.87 -1.33 22.32
N GLY A 26 -0.44 -0.99 21.11
CA GLY A 26 0.60 0.00 20.84
C GLY A 26 0.14 1.43 21.07
N ALA A 27 1.06 2.39 20.99
CA ALA A 27 0.83 3.80 21.30
C ALA A 27 -0.29 4.44 20.46
N ARG A 28 -0.54 3.95 19.26
CA ARG A 28 -1.60 4.46 18.37
C ARG A 28 -2.93 3.72 18.49
N HIS A 29 -3.00 2.66 19.30
CA HIS A 29 -4.20 1.83 19.43
C HIS A 29 -4.79 1.43 18.07
N TRP A 30 -3.92 0.97 17.17
CA TRP A 30 -4.27 0.67 15.79
C TRP A 30 -5.04 -0.65 15.68
N SER A 31 -6.19 -0.63 15.03
CA SER A 31 -7.08 -1.80 14.92
C SER A 31 -7.57 -2.00 13.47
N LYS A 32 -8.10 -3.19 13.18
CA LYS A 32 -8.74 -3.48 11.88
C LYS A 32 -9.87 -2.49 11.56
N THR A 33 -10.62 -2.05 12.56
CA THR A 33 -11.68 -1.04 12.38
C THR A 33 -11.09 0.30 11.96
N ARG A 34 -10.00 0.74 12.61
CA ARG A 34 -9.31 1.99 12.24
C ARG A 34 -8.67 1.90 10.86
N LEU A 35 -8.02 0.78 10.55
CA LEU A 35 -7.49 0.51 9.21
C LEU A 35 -8.61 0.58 8.17
N ARG A 36 -9.72 -0.13 8.39
CA ARG A 36 -10.86 -0.11 7.46
C ARG A 36 -11.42 1.30 7.24
N THR A 37 -11.55 2.09 8.29
CA THR A 37 -12.00 3.49 8.21
C THR A 37 -11.04 4.29 7.34
N LYS A 38 -9.74 4.20 7.61
CA LYS A 38 -8.71 4.87 6.82
C LYS A 38 -8.78 4.47 5.35
N LEU A 39 -8.76 3.18 5.04
CA LEU A 39 -8.80 2.67 3.67
C LEU A 39 -10.09 3.06 2.93
N THR A 40 -11.21 3.15 3.64
CA THR A 40 -12.48 3.63 3.08
C THR A 40 -12.40 5.11 2.73
N GLN A 41 -11.79 5.93 3.57
CA GLN A 41 -11.57 7.36 3.30
C GLN A 41 -10.61 7.55 2.12
N LEU A 42 -9.51 6.81 2.08
CA LEU A 42 -8.56 6.83 0.96
C LEU A 42 -9.24 6.43 -0.37
N THR A 43 -10.14 5.44 -0.34
CA THR A 43 -10.95 5.07 -1.51
C THR A 43 -11.79 6.25 -2.02
N ARG A 44 -12.40 7.00 -1.12
CA ARG A 44 -13.18 8.21 -1.49
C ARG A 44 -12.29 9.28 -2.14
N VAL A 45 -11.09 9.49 -1.61
CA VAL A 45 -10.11 10.43 -2.18
C VAL A 45 -9.69 10.00 -3.58
N ILE A 46 -9.38 8.72 -3.78
CA ILE A 46 -9.00 8.16 -5.08
C ILE A 46 -10.10 8.38 -6.11
N LEU A 47 -11.35 8.07 -5.77
CA LEU A 47 -12.50 8.25 -6.67
C LEU A 47 -12.79 9.73 -6.95
N ALA A 48 -12.65 10.61 -5.94
CA ALA A 48 -12.82 12.04 -6.11
C ALA A 48 -11.74 12.63 -7.04
N ALA A 49 -10.48 12.21 -6.88
CA ALA A 49 -9.38 12.62 -7.77
C ALA A 49 -9.59 12.15 -9.22
N GLY A 50 -10.27 11.02 -9.41
CA GLY A 50 -10.68 10.52 -10.72
C GLY A 50 -11.93 11.21 -11.30
N GLY A 51 -12.46 12.26 -10.66
CA GLY A 51 -13.69 12.92 -11.08
C GLY A 51 -14.92 12.02 -10.97
N GLY A 52 -14.97 11.14 -9.97
CA GLY A 52 -16.02 10.13 -9.77
C GLY A 52 -15.85 8.88 -10.62
N LYS A 53 -14.82 8.82 -11.46
CA LYS A 53 -14.47 7.61 -12.23
C LYS A 53 -13.31 6.87 -11.54
N VAL A 54 -13.26 5.56 -11.75
CA VAL A 54 -12.15 4.74 -11.27
C VAL A 54 -10.88 5.11 -12.07
N PRO A 55 -9.81 5.58 -11.40
CA PRO A 55 -8.55 5.86 -12.10
C PRO A 55 -7.97 4.58 -12.73
N MET A 56 -7.27 4.75 -13.85
CA MET A 56 -6.56 3.63 -14.48
C MET A 56 -5.44 3.11 -13.61
N LEU A 57 -4.63 4.01 -13.04
CA LEU A 57 -3.45 3.73 -12.22
C LEU A 57 -3.42 4.63 -10.99
N VAL A 58 -3.08 4.05 -9.83
CA VAL A 58 -2.80 4.79 -8.58
C VAL A 58 -1.54 4.24 -7.95
N GLY A 59 -0.45 4.99 -8.02
CA GLY A 59 0.76 4.70 -7.28
C GLY A 59 0.57 5.04 -5.79
N LEU A 60 1.02 4.16 -4.92
CA LEU A 60 0.87 4.28 -3.48
C LEU A 60 2.24 4.17 -2.79
N ALA A 61 2.43 4.96 -1.75
CA ALA A 61 3.55 4.82 -0.84
C ALA A 61 3.04 4.67 0.60
N GLU A 62 3.85 4.00 1.42
CA GLU A 62 3.61 3.77 2.85
C GLU A 62 2.43 2.82 3.15
N VAL A 63 2.30 1.76 2.36
CA VAL A 63 1.43 0.62 2.67
C VAL A 63 2.25 -0.54 3.21
N GLU A 64 1.76 -1.24 4.21
CA GLU A 64 2.40 -2.42 4.74
C GLU A 64 2.01 -3.67 3.93
N GLY A 65 2.71 -3.87 2.83
CA GLY A 65 2.71 -5.10 2.06
C GLY A 65 1.35 -5.64 1.58
N ASP A 66 1.35 -6.94 1.35
CA ASP A 66 0.24 -7.66 0.73
C ASP A 66 -1.02 -7.71 1.61
N SER A 67 -0.89 -7.87 2.92
CA SER A 67 -2.03 -7.98 3.84
C SER A 67 -2.95 -6.77 3.77
N VAL A 68 -2.38 -5.56 3.78
CA VAL A 68 -3.14 -4.31 3.66
C VAL A 68 -3.77 -4.18 2.28
N MET A 69 -3.01 -4.45 1.23
CA MET A 69 -3.49 -4.31 -0.15
C MET A 69 -4.60 -5.32 -0.47
N ASN A 70 -4.45 -6.57 -0.03
CA ASN A 70 -5.48 -7.59 -0.17
C ASN A 70 -6.76 -7.21 0.60
N TYR A 71 -6.63 -6.77 1.84
CA TYR A 71 -7.77 -6.31 2.63
C TYR A 71 -8.47 -5.11 1.98
N TRP A 72 -7.70 -4.13 1.47
CA TRP A 72 -8.24 -2.95 0.82
C TRP A 72 -9.07 -3.29 -0.42
N THR A 73 -8.53 -4.15 -1.29
CA THR A 73 -9.18 -4.52 -2.56
C THR A 73 -10.31 -5.53 -2.41
N THR A 74 -10.38 -6.29 -1.31
CA THR A 74 -11.37 -7.37 -1.12
C THR A 74 -12.40 -7.08 -0.03
N ARG A 75 -12.08 -6.28 1.00
CA ARG A 75 -12.89 -6.11 2.21
C ARG A 75 -13.40 -4.69 2.44
N THR A 76 -13.00 -3.73 1.61
CA THR A 76 -13.45 -2.34 1.68
C THR A 76 -14.30 -1.97 0.46
N PRO A 77 -14.91 -0.77 0.41
CA PRO A 77 -15.65 -0.32 -0.78
C PRO A 77 -14.83 -0.32 -2.08
N LEU A 78 -13.50 -0.29 -2.02
CA LEU A 78 -12.62 -0.37 -3.20
C LEU A 78 -12.89 -1.64 -4.03
N ARG A 79 -13.32 -2.75 -3.40
CA ARG A 79 -13.69 -3.99 -4.10
C ARG A 79 -14.68 -3.81 -5.24
N ARG A 80 -15.55 -2.80 -5.13
CA ARG A 80 -16.58 -2.51 -6.13
C ARG A 80 -16.03 -1.90 -7.41
N THR A 81 -14.80 -1.38 -7.34
CA THR A 81 -14.13 -0.78 -8.51
C THR A 81 -13.50 -1.83 -9.44
N GLY A 82 -13.27 -3.05 -8.96
CA GLY A 82 -12.56 -4.09 -9.70
C GLY A 82 -11.04 -3.84 -9.81
N MET A 83 -10.49 -2.85 -9.10
CA MET A 83 -9.04 -2.60 -9.10
C MET A 83 -8.27 -3.78 -8.54
N ARG A 84 -7.12 -4.03 -9.14
CA ARG A 84 -6.10 -4.99 -8.69
C ARG A 84 -4.85 -4.24 -8.23
N TYR A 85 -3.89 -4.95 -7.68
CA TYR A 85 -2.66 -4.33 -7.19
C TYR A 85 -1.42 -5.18 -7.45
N VAL A 86 -0.28 -4.52 -7.40
CA VAL A 86 1.05 -5.08 -7.16
C VAL A 86 1.70 -4.30 -6.03
N VAL A 87 2.51 -4.95 -5.22
CA VAL A 87 3.20 -4.35 -4.06
C VAL A 87 4.61 -4.91 -3.95
N THR A 88 5.56 -4.07 -3.51
CA THR A 88 6.93 -4.52 -3.22
C THR A 88 7.00 -5.26 -1.89
N GLU A 89 8.03 -6.09 -1.73
CA GLU A 89 8.39 -6.76 -0.48
C GLU A 89 9.84 -6.40 -0.14
N GLY A 90 10.06 -5.14 0.21
CA GLY A 90 11.40 -4.61 0.41
C GLY A 90 11.87 -4.65 1.85
N PRO A 91 13.14 -4.27 2.08
CA PRO A 91 13.83 -4.35 3.35
C PRO A 91 13.53 -3.18 4.31
N ASP A 92 12.48 -2.38 4.08
CA ASP A 92 12.15 -1.29 5.00
C ASP A 92 11.86 -1.84 6.40
N VAL A 93 12.56 -1.31 7.41
CA VAL A 93 12.50 -1.81 8.79
C VAL A 93 11.11 -1.66 9.42
N ARG A 94 10.29 -0.73 8.94
CA ARG A 94 8.91 -0.55 9.38
C ARG A 94 7.93 -1.38 8.56
N GLY A 95 8.41 -2.10 7.54
CA GLY A 95 7.57 -2.90 6.66
C GLY A 95 6.74 -2.12 5.64
N ILE A 96 6.88 -0.79 5.57
CA ILE A 96 6.12 0.01 4.61
C ILE A 96 6.72 -0.07 3.21
N GLN A 97 5.84 -0.25 2.23
CA GLN A 97 6.18 -0.58 0.86
C GLN A 97 5.62 0.42 -0.15
N THR A 98 6.00 0.23 -1.39
CA THR A 98 5.42 0.90 -2.56
C THR A 98 4.45 -0.04 -3.27
N ALA A 99 3.30 0.46 -3.68
CA ALA A 99 2.30 -0.34 -4.38
C ALA A 99 1.71 0.41 -5.58
N LEU A 100 1.10 -0.34 -6.48
CA LEU A 100 0.30 0.19 -7.58
C LEU A 100 -1.07 -0.48 -7.57
N LEU A 101 -2.14 0.33 -7.50
CA LEU A 101 -3.47 -0.10 -7.88
C LEU A 101 -3.67 0.15 -9.39
N TYR A 102 -4.27 -0.79 -10.08
CA TYR A 102 -4.58 -0.66 -11.50
C TYR A 102 -5.96 -1.24 -11.83
N HIS A 103 -6.61 -0.64 -12.82
CA HIS A 103 -7.91 -1.12 -13.31
C HIS A 103 -7.68 -2.03 -14.51
N PRO A 104 -7.98 -3.34 -14.42
CA PRO A 104 -7.57 -4.34 -15.43
C PRO A 104 -8.24 -4.16 -16.80
N SER A 105 -9.39 -3.46 -16.89
CA SER A 105 -10.01 -3.15 -18.17
C SER A 105 -9.37 -1.96 -18.89
N SER A 106 -8.56 -1.16 -18.20
CA SER A 106 -7.90 0.03 -18.75
C SER A 106 -6.37 -0.11 -18.81
N PHE A 107 -5.81 -1.03 -18.03
CA PHE A 107 -4.38 -1.30 -17.98
C PHE A 107 -4.13 -2.81 -17.91
N ARG A 108 -3.45 -3.34 -18.90
CA ARG A 108 -3.03 -4.73 -18.95
C ARG A 108 -1.65 -4.87 -18.34
N LEU A 109 -1.56 -5.40 -17.14
CA LEU A 109 -0.29 -5.71 -16.50
C LEU A 109 0.46 -6.79 -17.31
N LEU A 110 1.67 -6.49 -17.75
CA LEU A 110 2.56 -7.44 -18.45
C LEU A 110 3.56 -8.06 -17.47
N HIS A 111 4.30 -7.22 -16.74
CA HIS A 111 5.21 -7.66 -15.67
C HIS A 111 5.47 -6.52 -14.70
N HIS A 112 6.04 -6.85 -13.55
CA HIS A 112 6.55 -5.88 -12.59
C HIS A 112 7.83 -6.40 -11.94
N ASP A 113 8.68 -5.45 -11.52
CA ASP A 113 9.95 -5.69 -10.85
C ASP A 113 10.09 -4.74 -9.67
N ALA A 114 10.84 -5.16 -8.66
CA ALA A 114 11.19 -4.34 -7.52
C ALA A 114 12.72 -4.19 -7.44
N PHE A 115 13.20 -2.96 -7.49
CA PHE A 115 14.63 -2.65 -7.45
C PHE A 115 15.04 -2.14 -6.08
N THR A 116 16.01 -2.81 -5.47
CA THR A 116 16.62 -2.35 -4.23
C THR A 116 17.69 -1.30 -4.54
N VAL A 117 17.58 -0.13 -3.91
CA VAL A 117 18.60 0.92 -4.00
C VAL A 117 19.77 0.51 -3.16
N GLN A 118 20.97 0.46 -3.75
CA GLN A 118 22.21 0.20 -3.00
C GLN A 118 22.63 1.44 -2.23
N MET A 119 22.85 1.28 -0.93
CA MET A 119 23.28 2.35 -0.05
C MET A 119 24.76 2.15 0.33
N PRO A 120 25.48 3.24 0.69
CA PRO A 120 26.79 3.14 1.29
C PRO A 120 26.79 2.27 2.55
N GLU A 121 27.95 1.71 2.88
CA GLU A 121 28.11 0.87 4.07
C GLU A 121 27.68 1.62 5.35
N GLY A 122 26.79 0.98 6.15
CA GLY A 122 26.24 1.55 7.38
C GLY A 122 24.95 2.34 7.21
N GLU A 123 24.48 2.59 5.99
CA GLU A 123 23.19 3.22 5.75
C GLU A 123 22.07 2.18 5.57
N ARG A 124 20.88 2.50 6.09
CA ARG A 124 19.69 1.64 5.94
C ARG A 124 19.17 1.73 4.52
N PRO A 125 18.82 0.61 3.87
CA PRO A 125 18.24 0.65 2.54
C PRO A 125 16.85 1.31 2.58
N PRO A 126 16.54 2.19 1.60
CA PRO A 126 15.20 2.75 1.45
C PRO A 126 14.23 1.71 0.90
N ARG A 127 12.98 2.11 0.75
CA ARG A 127 11.97 1.31 0.04
C ARG A 127 12.42 1.00 -1.39
N GLN A 128 12.01 -0.14 -1.87
CA GLN A 128 12.26 -0.54 -3.25
C GLN A 128 11.53 0.37 -4.25
N ILE A 129 12.13 0.52 -5.42
CA ILE A 129 11.49 1.15 -6.57
C ILE A 129 10.64 0.08 -7.25
N LEU A 130 9.33 0.31 -7.33
CA LEU A 130 8.41 -0.53 -8.07
C LEU A 130 8.39 -0.10 -9.55
N HIS A 131 8.81 -0.97 -10.44
CA HIS A 131 8.66 -0.83 -11.88
C HIS A 131 7.50 -1.70 -12.37
N VAL A 132 6.61 -1.13 -13.14
CA VAL A 132 5.46 -1.85 -13.71
C VAL A 132 5.36 -1.55 -15.19
N ALA A 133 5.26 -2.62 -16.00
CA ALA A 133 5.05 -2.54 -17.43
C ALA A 133 3.67 -3.06 -17.81
N GLY A 134 3.05 -2.32 -18.72
CA GLY A 134 1.72 -2.65 -19.22
C GLY A 134 1.30 -1.79 -20.40
#